data_9af650ba856aaa53867af783fa82e3f1
#
_entry.id   9af650ba856aaa53867af783fa82e3f1
#
_cell.length_a   1.000
_cell.length_b   1.000
_cell.length_c   1.000
_cell.angle_alpha   90.00
_cell.angle_beta   90.00
_cell.angle_gamma   90.00
#
_symmetry.space_group_name_H-M   'P 1'
#
loop_
_entity.id
_entity.type
_entity.pdbx_description
1 polymer ?
#
loop_
_entity_poly.entity_id
_entity_poly.type
_entity_poly.pdbx_seq_one_letter_code
_entity_poly.pdbx_strand_id
1 'polypeptide(L)'
;LSKAALIVGAGDATGGAIAKAFAREGYVACVNRRARNADQLEALAQSIRDEGYKARAYPADARIEDEVVAMVDAIERDVGPIEVAVFNIGANVNFSVLDMTAQVYRKVWEMAAFAGFLMAREAARRMVERQSGTIIFTGATASIRGGKGFSAFSGAKGALRMLAQSMARELGPQNIHVAHVIIDGGIDTAFIRGIHPDFEAAKAADGIL
;
A
#
# COMPACT_ATOMS: atom_id res chain seq x y z
N LEU A 1 21.13 -9.24 -11.45
CA LEU A 1 19.77 -8.71 -11.43
C LEU A 1 19.65 -7.72 -10.26
N SER A 2 18.96 -6.62 -10.49
CA SER A 2 18.66 -5.66 -9.43
C SER A 2 17.54 -6.21 -8.54
N LYS A 3 17.51 -5.81 -7.28
CA LYS A 3 16.43 -6.15 -6.35
C LYS A 3 15.27 -5.16 -6.50
N ALA A 4 14.04 -5.62 -6.62
CA ALA A 4 12.86 -4.77 -6.73
C ALA A 4 12.17 -4.59 -5.38
N ALA A 5 11.71 -3.36 -5.13
CA ALA A 5 10.70 -3.07 -4.11
C ALA A 5 9.41 -2.62 -4.83
N LEU A 6 8.35 -3.41 -4.73
CA LEU A 6 7.03 -3.07 -5.27
C LEU A 6 6.24 -2.26 -4.26
N ILE A 7 5.80 -1.06 -4.63
CA ILE A 7 4.97 -0.19 -3.79
C ILE A 7 3.60 0.00 -4.45
N VAL A 8 2.58 -0.70 -3.97
CA VAL A 8 1.20 -0.57 -4.42
C VAL A 8 0.48 0.53 -3.65
N GLY A 9 -0.03 1.52 -4.36
CA GLY A 9 -0.57 2.75 -3.76
C GLY A 9 0.50 3.82 -3.54
N ALA A 10 1.42 3.96 -4.48
CA ALA A 10 2.47 4.97 -4.48
C ALA A 10 1.93 6.35 -4.85
N GLY A 11 1.24 7.00 -3.91
CA GLY A 11 0.81 8.39 -4.01
C GLY A 11 1.90 9.38 -3.64
N ASP A 12 1.60 10.67 -3.76
CA ASP A 12 2.57 11.76 -3.60
C ASP A 12 3.07 11.96 -2.15
N ALA A 13 2.36 11.36 -1.18
CA ALA A 13 2.73 11.41 0.24
C ALA A 13 3.40 10.09 0.67
N THR A 14 2.75 9.33 1.56
CA THR A 14 3.31 8.11 2.19
C THR A 14 3.89 7.11 1.18
N GLY A 15 3.14 6.80 0.12
CA GLY A 15 3.61 5.83 -0.88
C GLY A 15 4.85 6.29 -1.63
N GLY A 16 4.95 7.59 -1.95
CA GLY A 16 6.13 8.19 -2.56
C GLY A 16 7.33 8.20 -1.60
N ALA A 17 7.10 8.52 -0.31
CA ALA A 17 8.14 8.48 0.71
C ALA A 17 8.70 7.06 0.91
N ILE A 18 7.82 6.05 0.94
CA ILE A 18 8.22 4.64 1.00
C ILE A 18 9.08 4.26 -0.21
N ALA A 19 8.63 4.63 -1.43
CA ALA A 19 9.37 4.35 -2.65
C ALA A 19 10.77 4.96 -2.63
N LYS A 20 10.89 6.23 -2.22
CA LYS A 20 12.18 6.92 -2.08
C LYS A 20 13.07 6.26 -1.02
N ALA A 21 12.52 5.83 0.10
CA ALA A 21 13.29 5.15 1.14
C ALA A 21 13.91 3.85 0.62
N PHE A 22 13.13 2.98 -0.03
CA PHE A 22 13.67 1.74 -0.61
C PHE A 22 14.66 2.01 -1.76
N ALA A 23 14.44 3.05 -2.57
CA ALA A 23 15.37 3.42 -3.62
C ALA A 23 16.74 3.82 -3.06
N ARG A 24 16.78 4.54 -1.93
CA ARG A 24 18.02 4.92 -1.21
C ARG A 24 18.75 3.71 -0.64
N GLU A 25 18.03 2.66 -0.28
CA GLU A 25 18.61 1.38 0.17
C GLU A 25 19.07 0.46 -0.98
N GLY A 26 19.07 0.99 -2.22
CA GLY A 26 19.60 0.30 -3.39
C GLY A 26 18.61 -0.58 -4.15
N TYR A 27 17.34 -0.58 -3.79
CA TYR A 27 16.29 -1.24 -4.57
C TYR A 27 15.92 -0.44 -5.81
N VAL A 28 15.41 -1.12 -6.83
CA VAL A 28 14.62 -0.44 -7.86
C VAL A 28 13.20 -0.25 -7.32
N ALA A 29 12.80 1.00 -7.09
CA ALA A 29 11.45 1.32 -6.64
C ALA A 29 10.44 1.12 -7.79
N CYS A 30 9.67 0.04 -7.73
CA CYS A 30 8.60 -0.28 -8.67
C CYS A 30 7.29 0.29 -8.13
N VAL A 31 6.91 1.47 -8.60
CA VAL A 31 5.76 2.22 -8.08
C VAL A 31 4.49 1.91 -8.86
N ASN A 32 3.37 1.70 -8.14
CA ASN A 32 2.09 1.37 -8.75
C ASN A 32 0.97 2.31 -8.34
N ARG A 33 0.18 2.73 -9.29
CA ARG A 33 -1.15 3.37 -9.18
C ARG A 33 -2.00 2.98 -10.38
N ARG A 34 -3.31 3.25 -10.32
CA ARG A 34 -4.23 3.02 -11.44
C ARG A 34 -3.82 3.84 -12.68
N ALA A 35 -4.08 3.31 -13.87
CA ALA A 35 -3.72 3.91 -15.16
C ALA A 35 -4.20 5.36 -15.33
N ARG A 36 -5.34 5.75 -14.75
CA ARG A 36 -5.81 7.14 -14.75
C ARG A 36 -4.86 8.15 -14.07
N ASN A 37 -3.90 7.68 -13.30
CA ASN A 37 -2.88 8.47 -12.62
C ASN A 37 -1.47 8.17 -13.18
N ALA A 38 -1.36 7.67 -14.41
CA ALA A 38 -0.10 7.24 -15.00
C ALA A 38 0.92 8.38 -15.08
N ASP A 39 0.50 9.58 -15.45
CA ASP A 39 1.40 10.74 -15.55
C ASP A 39 1.99 11.14 -14.20
N GLN A 40 1.16 11.15 -13.14
CA GLN A 40 1.61 11.45 -11.78
C GLN A 40 2.51 10.33 -11.24
N LEU A 41 2.24 9.08 -11.61
CA LEU A 41 3.06 7.94 -11.24
C LEU A 41 4.43 8.00 -11.89
N GLU A 42 4.48 8.33 -13.19
CA GLU A 42 5.73 8.51 -13.92
C GLU A 42 6.52 9.72 -13.38
N ALA A 43 5.85 10.83 -13.04
CA ALA A 43 6.50 11.98 -12.40
C ALA A 43 7.16 11.60 -11.07
N LEU A 44 6.51 10.75 -10.26
CA LEU A 44 7.11 10.21 -9.03
C LEU A 44 8.34 9.35 -9.35
N ALA A 45 8.24 8.41 -10.31
CA ALA A 45 9.37 7.59 -10.70
C ALA A 45 10.54 8.47 -11.24
N GLN A 46 10.22 9.50 -12.03
CA GLN A 46 11.21 10.45 -12.53
C GLN A 46 11.88 11.22 -11.39
N SER A 47 11.12 11.71 -10.41
CA SER A 47 11.70 12.41 -9.25
C SER A 47 12.71 11.56 -8.47
N ILE A 48 12.47 10.24 -8.39
CA ILE A 48 13.41 9.30 -7.76
C ILE A 48 14.68 9.13 -8.61
N ARG A 49 14.52 9.06 -9.94
CA ARG A 49 15.66 8.98 -10.87
C ARG A 49 16.50 10.27 -10.87
N ASP A 50 15.87 11.43 -10.76
CA ASP A 50 16.53 12.73 -10.66
C ASP A 50 17.36 12.89 -9.38
N GLU A 51 16.97 12.18 -8.30
CA GLU A 51 17.77 12.04 -7.06
C GLU A 51 18.94 11.03 -7.22
N GLY A 52 19.15 10.43 -8.39
CA GLY A 52 20.23 9.48 -8.68
C GLY A 52 19.90 8.02 -8.36
N TYR A 53 18.66 7.70 -8.01
CA TYR A 53 18.22 6.35 -7.67
C TYR A 53 17.49 5.66 -8.84
N LYS A 54 17.07 4.41 -8.64
CA LYS A 54 16.38 3.62 -9.67
C LYS A 54 14.89 3.52 -9.36
N ALA A 55 14.04 3.85 -10.32
CA ALA A 55 12.59 3.68 -10.20
C ALA A 55 11.94 3.40 -11.56
N ARG A 56 10.83 2.66 -11.54
CA ARG A 56 9.95 2.37 -12.68
C ARG A 56 8.48 2.46 -12.27
N ALA A 57 7.67 3.01 -13.17
CA ALA A 57 6.23 3.12 -12.99
C ALA A 57 5.50 1.91 -13.61
N TYR A 58 4.54 1.36 -12.88
CA TYR A 58 3.69 0.25 -13.30
C TYR A 58 2.22 0.63 -13.09
N PRO A 59 1.58 1.28 -14.06
CA PRO A 59 0.17 1.63 -13.96
C PRO A 59 -0.69 0.37 -14.09
N ALA A 60 -1.39 0.01 -13.01
CA ALA A 60 -2.30 -1.13 -12.93
C ALA A 60 -3.35 -0.92 -11.84
N ASP A 61 -4.55 -1.46 -12.02
CA ASP A 61 -5.57 -1.47 -10.97
C ASP A 61 -5.38 -2.69 -10.05
N ALA A 62 -4.89 -2.46 -8.85
CA ALA A 62 -4.62 -3.51 -7.87
C ALA A 62 -5.85 -4.33 -7.44
N ARG A 63 -7.07 -3.94 -7.85
CA ARG A 63 -8.31 -4.70 -7.62
C ARG A 63 -8.58 -5.74 -8.72
N ILE A 64 -7.86 -5.67 -9.83
CA ILE A 64 -8.02 -6.55 -11.00
C ILE A 64 -6.89 -7.58 -10.98
N GLU A 65 -7.25 -8.84 -10.78
CA GLU A 65 -6.30 -9.93 -10.60
C GLU A 65 -5.32 -10.04 -11.77
N ASP A 66 -5.81 -10.04 -13.02
CA ASP A 66 -4.98 -10.17 -14.22
C ASP A 66 -3.98 -9.02 -14.34
N GLU A 67 -4.36 -7.79 -13.96
CA GLU A 67 -3.45 -6.65 -13.97
C GLU A 67 -2.36 -6.78 -12.90
N VAL A 68 -2.69 -7.31 -11.72
CA VAL A 68 -1.72 -7.56 -10.64
C VAL A 68 -0.73 -8.66 -11.07
N VAL A 69 -1.21 -9.76 -11.64
CA VAL A 69 -0.36 -10.84 -12.17
C VAL A 69 0.59 -10.31 -13.22
N ALA A 70 0.06 -9.61 -14.24
CA ALA A 70 0.87 -9.04 -15.31
C ALA A 70 1.92 -8.04 -14.80
N MET A 71 1.58 -7.21 -13.80
CA MET A 71 2.50 -6.27 -13.17
C MET A 71 3.63 -6.99 -12.43
N VAL A 72 3.32 -8.00 -11.62
CA VAL A 72 4.32 -8.78 -10.88
C VAL A 72 5.26 -9.49 -11.84
N ASP A 73 4.73 -10.13 -12.89
CA ASP A 73 5.51 -10.82 -13.92
C ASP A 73 6.44 -9.85 -14.68
N ALA A 74 5.94 -8.66 -15.01
CA ALA A 74 6.74 -7.64 -15.67
C ALA A 74 7.90 -7.16 -14.78
N ILE A 75 7.66 -6.95 -13.48
CA ILE A 75 8.71 -6.52 -12.54
C ILE A 75 9.77 -7.62 -12.40
N GLU A 76 9.37 -8.86 -12.18
CA GLU A 76 10.32 -10.00 -12.04
C GLU A 76 11.17 -10.20 -13.29
N ARG A 77 10.58 -10.04 -14.49
CA ARG A 77 11.29 -10.16 -15.76
C ARG A 77 12.21 -8.98 -16.07
N ASP A 78 11.73 -7.76 -15.90
CA ASP A 78 12.37 -6.54 -16.44
C ASP A 78 13.29 -5.84 -15.44
N VAL A 79 13.13 -6.14 -14.15
CA VAL A 79 13.93 -5.56 -13.06
C VAL A 79 14.70 -6.65 -12.33
N GLY A 80 14.01 -7.67 -11.85
CA GLY A 80 14.54 -8.74 -11.04
C GLY A 80 13.64 -9.08 -9.87
N PRO A 81 14.10 -9.91 -8.93
CA PRO A 81 13.27 -10.43 -7.86
C PRO A 81 12.64 -9.31 -7.02
N ILE A 82 11.33 -9.41 -6.79
CA ILE A 82 10.61 -8.59 -5.82
C ILE A 82 10.99 -9.09 -4.43
N GLU A 83 11.94 -8.43 -3.79
CA GLU A 83 12.34 -8.77 -2.42
C GLU A 83 11.45 -8.11 -1.36
N VAL A 84 10.84 -6.97 -1.71
CA VAL A 84 9.90 -6.25 -0.84
C VAL A 84 8.64 -5.89 -1.62
N ALA A 85 7.49 -6.20 -1.05
CA ALA A 85 6.19 -5.78 -1.57
C ALA A 85 5.43 -5.00 -0.48
N VAL A 86 5.09 -3.75 -0.76
CA VAL A 86 4.39 -2.86 0.18
C VAL A 86 3.00 -2.54 -0.34
N PHE A 87 1.99 -2.82 0.45
CA PHE A 87 0.61 -2.42 0.18
C PHE A 87 0.25 -1.18 0.97
N ASN A 88 -0.01 -0.06 0.28
CA ASN A 88 -0.23 1.26 0.89
C ASN A 88 -1.53 1.93 0.42
N ILE A 89 -2.55 1.18 -0.01
CA ILE A 89 -3.84 1.76 -0.39
C ILE A 89 -4.67 2.06 0.86
N GLY A 90 -5.14 3.32 0.97
CA GLY A 90 -5.95 3.78 2.09
C GLY A 90 -7.45 3.51 1.91
N ALA A 91 -8.09 4.17 0.98
CA ALA A 91 -9.55 4.17 0.76
C ALA A 91 -10.37 4.68 1.97
N ASN A 92 -9.83 5.67 2.69
CA ASN A 92 -10.51 6.26 3.84
C ASN A 92 -11.75 7.06 3.40
N VAL A 93 -12.90 6.74 4.00
CA VAL A 93 -14.17 7.47 3.84
C VAL A 93 -14.85 7.60 5.21
N ASN A 94 -15.59 8.69 5.39
CA ASN A 94 -16.35 8.93 6.61
C ASN A 94 -17.85 9.07 6.26
N PHE A 95 -18.65 8.09 6.69
CA PHE A 95 -20.11 8.07 6.54
C PHE A 95 -20.75 7.45 7.78
N SER A 96 -21.92 7.97 8.17
CA SER A 96 -22.79 7.24 9.11
C SER A 96 -23.07 5.84 8.57
N VAL A 97 -23.15 4.83 9.43
CA VAL A 97 -23.48 3.46 9.00
C VAL A 97 -24.87 3.39 8.34
N LEU A 98 -25.79 4.29 8.71
CA LEU A 98 -27.14 4.36 8.13
C LEU A 98 -27.15 4.99 6.72
N ASP A 99 -26.19 5.86 6.42
CA ASP A 99 -26.06 6.53 5.12
C ASP A 99 -25.07 5.81 4.20
N MET A 100 -24.34 4.82 4.72
CA MET A 100 -23.37 4.03 3.96
C MET A 100 -24.07 3.15 2.93
N THR A 101 -23.84 3.42 1.64
CA THR A 101 -24.37 2.53 0.59
C THR A 101 -23.56 1.25 0.47
N ALA A 102 -24.21 0.16 0.07
CA ALA A 102 -23.53 -1.11 -0.19
C ALA A 102 -22.43 -0.96 -1.26
N GLN A 103 -22.62 -0.09 -2.24
CA GLN A 103 -21.64 0.19 -3.28
C GLN A 103 -20.37 0.82 -2.70
N VAL A 104 -20.49 1.83 -1.84
CA VAL A 104 -19.35 2.49 -1.19
C VAL A 104 -18.63 1.52 -0.27
N TYR A 105 -19.37 0.77 0.56
CA TYR A 105 -18.80 -0.22 1.46
C TYR A 105 -17.97 -1.26 0.70
N ARG A 106 -18.54 -1.86 -0.36
CA ARG A 106 -17.86 -2.82 -1.22
C ARG A 106 -16.60 -2.22 -1.85
N LYS A 107 -16.69 -1.01 -2.40
CA LYS A 107 -15.57 -0.33 -3.04
C LYS A 107 -14.41 -0.08 -2.08
N VAL A 108 -14.70 0.31 -0.85
CA VAL A 108 -13.67 0.50 0.19
C VAL A 108 -13.00 -0.82 0.51
N TRP A 109 -13.77 -1.90 0.65
CA TRP A 109 -13.25 -3.24 0.92
C TRP A 109 -12.38 -3.76 -0.24
N GLU A 110 -12.84 -3.61 -1.49
CA GLU A 110 -12.07 -3.97 -2.69
C GLU A 110 -10.73 -3.23 -2.76
N MET A 111 -10.72 -1.95 -2.40
CA MET A 111 -9.51 -1.12 -2.45
C MET A 111 -8.54 -1.40 -1.29
N ALA A 112 -9.04 -1.50 -0.06
CA ALA A 112 -8.20 -1.50 1.13
C ALA A 112 -7.95 -2.90 1.73
N ALA A 113 -8.67 -3.94 1.27
CA ALA A 113 -8.47 -5.31 1.70
C ALA A 113 -8.19 -6.26 0.54
N PHE A 114 -9.12 -6.39 -0.42
CA PHE A 114 -9.01 -7.36 -1.51
C PHE A 114 -7.79 -7.10 -2.42
N ALA A 115 -7.53 -5.85 -2.79
CA ALA A 115 -6.33 -5.48 -3.53
C ALA A 115 -5.03 -5.86 -2.79
N GLY A 116 -5.05 -5.74 -1.44
CA GLY A 116 -3.93 -6.18 -0.60
C GLY A 116 -3.71 -7.69 -0.66
N PHE A 117 -4.79 -8.46 -0.66
CA PHE A 117 -4.73 -9.91 -0.86
C PHE A 117 -4.14 -10.27 -2.23
N LEU A 118 -4.61 -9.66 -3.32
CA LEU A 118 -4.10 -9.96 -4.66
C LEU A 118 -2.60 -9.67 -4.77
N MET A 119 -2.16 -8.47 -4.37
CA MET A 119 -0.75 -8.10 -4.40
C MET A 119 0.11 -9.06 -3.56
N ALA A 120 -0.33 -9.33 -2.33
CA ALA A 120 0.46 -10.14 -1.40
C ALA A 120 0.55 -11.60 -1.84
N ARG A 121 -0.53 -12.17 -2.38
CA ARG A 121 -0.55 -13.53 -2.91
C ARG A 121 0.42 -13.68 -4.09
N GLU A 122 0.38 -12.76 -5.06
CA GLU A 122 1.25 -12.86 -6.23
C GLU A 122 2.72 -12.63 -5.88
N ALA A 123 3.02 -11.67 -5.00
CA ALA A 123 4.38 -11.49 -4.50
C ALA A 123 4.86 -12.73 -3.73
N ALA A 124 4.01 -13.29 -2.85
CA ALA A 124 4.35 -14.48 -2.06
C ALA A 124 4.66 -15.69 -2.93
N ARG A 125 3.93 -15.93 -4.03
CA ARG A 125 4.21 -17.02 -4.96
C ARG A 125 5.65 -17.00 -5.48
N ARG A 126 6.15 -15.82 -5.84
CA ARG A 126 7.53 -15.64 -6.30
C ARG A 126 8.55 -15.74 -5.16
N MET A 127 8.21 -15.19 -4.00
CA MET A 127 9.09 -15.20 -2.81
C MET A 127 9.28 -16.60 -2.26
N VAL A 128 8.23 -17.43 -2.22
CA VAL A 128 8.29 -18.82 -1.71
C VAL A 128 9.24 -19.67 -2.56
N GLU A 129 9.24 -19.54 -3.88
CA GLU A 129 10.17 -20.26 -4.76
C GLU A 129 11.64 -19.96 -4.43
N ARG A 130 11.93 -18.75 -3.91
CA ARG A 130 13.27 -18.31 -3.52
C ARG A 130 13.56 -18.46 -2.03
N GLN A 131 12.54 -18.78 -1.23
CA GLN A 131 12.60 -18.78 0.25
C GLN A 131 13.15 -17.46 0.81
N SER A 132 12.75 -16.36 0.21
CA SER A 132 13.20 -15.01 0.60
C SER A 132 12.22 -13.94 0.14
N GLY A 133 11.86 -13.04 1.04
CA GLY A 133 11.03 -11.88 0.73
C GLY A 133 10.38 -11.24 1.95
N THR A 134 9.91 -10.02 1.76
CA THR A 134 9.19 -9.27 2.80
C THR A 134 7.92 -8.64 2.22
N ILE A 135 6.79 -8.85 2.90
CA ILE A 135 5.50 -8.25 2.55
C ILE A 135 5.08 -7.32 3.69
N ILE A 136 4.80 -6.07 3.35
CA ILE A 136 4.43 -5.03 4.32
C ILE A 136 3.05 -4.48 3.98
N PHE A 137 2.16 -4.47 4.97
CA PHE A 137 0.84 -3.84 4.86
C PHE A 137 0.80 -2.56 5.69
N THR A 138 0.47 -1.44 5.08
CA THR A 138 0.19 -0.19 5.78
C THR A 138 -1.20 -0.28 6.41
N GLY A 139 -1.21 -0.45 7.70
CA GLY A 139 -2.39 -0.44 8.55
C GLY A 139 -2.75 0.94 9.06
N ALA A 140 -3.69 0.99 9.98
CA ALA A 140 -4.16 2.18 10.66
C ALA A 140 -4.72 1.80 12.02
N THR A 141 -4.96 2.76 12.92
CA THR A 141 -5.76 2.58 14.15
C THR A 141 -7.06 1.85 13.86
N ALA A 142 -7.69 2.15 12.71
CA ALA A 142 -8.89 1.50 12.20
C ALA A 142 -8.76 -0.01 12.00
N SER A 143 -7.55 -0.57 11.96
CA SER A 143 -7.32 -2.01 11.91
C SER A 143 -7.42 -2.70 13.28
N ILE A 144 -7.44 -1.91 14.35
CA ILE A 144 -7.49 -2.39 15.74
C ILE A 144 -8.86 -2.13 16.36
N ARG A 145 -9.45 -0.97 16.06
CA ARG A 145 -10.73 -0.54 16.63
C ARG A 145 -11.57 0.21 15.61
N GLY A 146 -12.90 0.02 15.67
CA GLY A 146 -13.85 0.80 14.88
C GLY A 146 -13.98 2.23 15.41
N GLY A 147 -14.14 3.20 14.50
CA GLY A 147 -14.46 4.58 14.81
C GLY A 147 -15.83 4.98 14.26
N LYS A 148 -16.47 5.96 14.88
CA LYS A 148 -17.73 6.54 14.37
C LYS A 148 -17.51 7.08 12.96
N GLY A 149 -18.33 6.67 12.01
CA GLY A 149 -18.24 7.08 10.60
C GLY A 149 -17.26 6.29 9.75
N PHE A 150 -16.46 5.38 10.34
CA PHE A 150 -15.41 4.64 9.64
C PHE A 150 -15.72 3.14 9.46
N SER A 151 -16.98 2.73 9.49
CA SER A 151 -17.38 1.32 9.45
C SER A 151 -16.79 0.56 8.26
N ALA A 152 -16.81 1.12 7.05
CA ALA A 152 -16.22 0.49 5.87
C ALA A 152 -14.70 0.44 5.94
N PHE A 153 -14.05 1.53 6.33
CA PHE A 153 -12.60 1.62 6.44
C PHE A 153 -12.04 0.70 7.53
N SER A 154 -12.68 0.70 8.72
CA SER A 154 -12.26 -0.18 9.82
C SER A 154 -12.46 -1.65 9.48
N GLY A 155 -13.57 -2.00 8.82
CA GLY A 155 -13.82 -3.36 8.33
C GLY A 155 -12.74 -3.83 7.35
N ALA A 156 -12.40 -2.99 6.38
CA ALA A 156 -11.37 -3.31 5.39
C ALA A 156 -9.95 -3.38 6.00
N LYS A 157 -9.58 -2.44 6.87
CA LYS A 157 -8.26 -2.44 7.53
C LYS A 157 -8.13 -3.56 8.57
N GLY A 158 -9.23 -3.93 9.24
CA GLY A 158 -9.27 -5.11 10.11
C GLY A 158 -9.07 -6.40 9.32
N ALA A 159 -9.74 -6.55 8.18
CA ALA A 159 -9.54 -7.68 7.28
C ALA A 159 -8.10 -7.78 6.79
N LEU A 160 -7.49 -6.65 6.39
CA LEU A 160 -6.09 -6.60 5.96
C LEU A 160 -5.12 -7.04 7.06
N ARG A 161 -5.39 -6.65 8.32
CA ARG A 161 -4.60 -7.06 9.47
C ARG A 161 -4.70 -8.56 9.74
N MET A 162 -5.90 -9.14 9.65
CA MET A 162 -6.08 -10.59 9.83
C MET A 162 -5.43 -11.38 8.71
N LEU A 163 -5.50 -10.89 7.47
CA LEU A 163 -4.77 -11.45 6.33
C LEU A 163 -3.26 -11.48 6.62
N ALA A 164 -2.68 -10.36 7.03
CA ALA A 164 -1.26 -10.27 7.35
C ALA A 164 -0.83 -11.26 8.43
N GLN A 165 -1.65 -11.44 9.48
CA GLN A 165 -1.38 -12.40 10.55
C GLN A 165 -1.43 -13.87 10.06
N SER A 166 -2.39 -14.20 9.19
CA SER A 166 -2.51 -15.54 8.59
C SER A 166 -1.29 -15.82 7.70
N MET A 167 -0.96 -14.88 6.82
CA MET A 167 0.19 -15.00 5.93
C MET A 167 1.52 -15.11 6.71
N ALA A 168 1.69 -14.34 7.80
CA ALA A 168 2.89 -14.40 8.62
C ALA A 168 3.11 -15.81 9.22
N ARG A 169 2.03 -16.47 9.65
CA ARG A 169 2.11 -17.84 10.20
C ARG A 169 2.34 -18.89 9.13
N GLU A 170 1.69 -18.73 7.98
CA GLU A 170 1.78 -19.67 6.86
C GLU A 170 3.12 -19.59 6.14
N LEU A 171 3.62 -18.38 5.89
CA LEU A 171 4.80 -18.12 5.07
C LEU A 171 6.11 -17.97 5.87
N GLY A 172 6.01 -17.70 7.18
CA GLY A 172 7.18 -17.59 8.05
C GLY A 172 8.08 -18.82 8.02
N PRO A 173 7.56 -20.07 8.08
CA PRO A 173 8.39 -21.27 7.93
C PRO A 173 9.10 -21.40 6.57
N GLN A 174 8.65 -20.65 5.57
CA GLN A 174 9.24 -20.56 4.23
C GLN A 174 10.20 -19.36 4.08
N ASN A 175 10.61 -18.77 5.21
CA ASN A 175 11.50 -17.62 5.27
C ASN A 175 10.95 -16.34 4.60
N ILE A 176 9.63 -16.16 4.61
CA ILE A 176 8.99 -14.94 4.13
C ILE A 176 8.53 -14.12 5.35
N HIS A 177 9.00 -12.89 5.45
CA HIS A 177 8.59 -11.97 6.50
C HIS A 177 7.32 -11.21 6.08
N VAL A 178 6.28 -11.25 6.92
CA VAL A 178 5.05 -10.49 6.71
C VAL A 178 4.81 -9.57 7.89
N ALA A 179 4.71 -8.27 7.61
CA ALA A 179 4.51 -7.24 8.62
C ALA A 179 3.24 -6.40 8.33
N HIS A 180 2.58 -5.98 9.40
CA HIS A 180 1.48 -5.02 9.36
C HIS A 180 1.83 -3.83 10.24
N VAL A 181 2.06 -2.67 9.63
CA VAL A 181 2.45 -1.43 10.32
C VAL A 181 1.19 -0.66 10.69
N ILE A 182 1.01 -0.35 11.95
CA ILE A 182 -0.12 0.44 12.44
C ILE A 182 0.29 1.90 12.49
N ILE A 183 -0.31 2.71 11.62
CA ILE A 183 -0.18 4.17 11.66
C ILE A 183 -1.31 4.71 12.54
N ASP A 184 -0.94 5.21 13.70
CA ASP A 184 -1.88 5.73 14.69
C ASP A 184 -1.92 7.25 14.67
N GLY A 185 -2.56 7.80 13.68
CA GLY A 185 -2.73 9.25 13.47
C GLY A 185 -3.06 9.60 12.03
N GLY A 186 -3.42 10.84 11.79
CA GLY A 186 -3.52 11.43 10.46
C GLY A 186 -2.11 11.74 9.93
N ILE A 187 -1.83 11.37 8.69
CA ILE A 187 -0.56 11.74 8.05
C ILE A 187 -0.69 13.15 7.46
N ASP A 188 0.28 14.02 7.72
CA ASP A 188 0.31 15.38 7.17
C ASP A 188 0.40 15.35 5.64
N THR A 189 -0.76 15.46 5.00
CA THR A 189 -0.93 15.47 3.55
C THR A 189 -1.84 16.62 3.12
N ALA A 190 -1.75 17.05 1.87
CA ALA A 190 -2.67 18.05 1.32
C ALA A 190 -4.15 17.65 1.48
N PHE A 191 -4.46 16.35 1.39
CA PHE A 191 -5.79 15.81 1.61
C PHE A 191 -6.24 16.01 3.07
N ILE A 192 -5.42 15.62 4.05
CA ILE A 192 -5.75 15.74 5.47
C ILE A 192 -5.85 17.22 5.88
N ARG A 193 -4.95 18.07 5.40
CA ARG A 193 -5.02 19.53 5.60
C ARG A 193 -6.33 20.11 5.08
N GLY A 194 -6.83 19.63 3.96
CA GLY A 194 -8.07 20.11 3.33
C GLY A 194 -9.36 19.66 4.02
N ILE A 195 -9.34 18.57 4.77
CA ILE A 195 -10.53 18.00 5.42
C ILE A 195 -10.58 18.16 6.95
N HIS A 196 -9.45 18.51 7.57
CA HIS A 196 -9.38 18.64 9.03
C HIS A 196 -9.66 20.11 9.43
N PRO A 197 -10.75 20.39 10.15
CA PRO A 197 -11.16 21.77 10.45
C PRO A 197 -10.13 22.52 11.33
N ASP A 198 -9.46 21.82 12.23
CA ASP A 198 -8.48 22.37 13.18
C ASP A 198 -7.13 21.69 13.01
N PHE A 199 -6.59 21.69 11.78
CA PHE A 199 -5.38 20.96 11.42
C PHE A 199 -4.17 21.31 12.32
N GLU A 200 -3.90 22.59 12.53
CA GLU A 200 -2.74 23.05 13.32
C GLU A 200 -2.87 22.68 14.81
N ALA A 201 -4.09 22.77 15.37
CA ALA A 201 -4.33 22.33 16.74
C ALA A 201 -4.17 20.81 16.90
N ALA A 202 -4.67 20.05 15.94
CA ALA A 202 -4.51 18.59 15.95
C ALA A 202 -3.04 18.16 15.79
N LYS A 203 -2.28 18.86 14.95
CA LYS A 203 -0.84 18.64 14.78
C LYS A 203 -0.07 18.96 16.05
N ALA A 204 -0.38 20.07 16.71
CA ALA A 204 0.23 20.46 17.99
C ALA A 204 -0.10 19.48 19.13
N ALA A 205 -1.22 18.76 19.05
CA ALA A 205 -1.64 17.74 20.02
C ALA A 205 -1.20 16.30 19.67
N ASP A 206 -0.20 16.14 18.77
CA ASP A 206 0.29 14.85 18.24
C ASP A 206 -0.79 13.97 17.58
N GLY A 207 -1.88 14.57 17.13
CA GLY A 207 -2.94 13.89 16.39
C GLY A 207 -2.68 13.73 14.89
N ILE A 208 -1.62 14.37 14.38
CA ILE A 208 -1.18 14.32 12.98
C ILE A 208 0.33 14.07 12.94
N LEU A 209 0.70 13.05 12.20
CA LEU A 209 2.08 12.57 12.01
C LEU A 209 2.74 13.24 10.81
#